data_d3274dec88089c3f5ecab241bfb5f43e
#
_entry.id   d3274dec88089c3f5ecab241bfb5f43e
#
_cell.length_a   1.000
_cell.length_b   1.000
_cell.length_c   1.000
_cell.angle_alpha   90.00
_cell.angle_beta   90.00
_cell.angle_gamma   90.00
#
_symmetry.space_group_name_H-M   'P 1'
#
loop_
_entity.id
_entity.type
_entity.pdbx_description
1 polymer ?
#
loop_
_entity_poly.entity_id
_entity_poly.type
_entity_poly.pdbx_seq_one_letter_code
_entity_poly.pdbx_strand_id
1 'polypeptide(L)'
;MGLPGAGKSSVALVLARAWDCGVVDTDDEVAQRAGVGVAELLRSHGESALRKLELDVVSDLKHRDVVVATGGGVVATLGARELLKELPTVWLDCDDEVLVARLGDEERPLLGDDWPASIKRLRVERTPWYEEVARARVDASGTVDEVAVRVAAAIDVVDT
;
A
#
# COMPACT_ATOMS: atom_id res chain seq x y z
N MET A 1 1.75 1.09 -3.78
CA MET A 1 0.94 -0.03 -3.24
C MET A 1 1.73 -1.34 -3.22
N GLY A 2 1.21 -2.41 -2.57
CA GLY A 2 1.85 -3.74 -2.51
C GLY A 2 1.47 -4.49 -1.24
N LEU A 3 1.93 -5.74 -1.12
CA LEU A 3 1.66 -6.61 0.03
C LEU A 3 2.26 -6.07 1.34
N PRO A 4 1.82 -6.56 2.52
CA PRO A 4 2.50 -6.31 3.78
C PRO A 4 3.99 -6.71 3.69
N GLY A 5 4.88 -5.93 4.30
CA GLY A 5 6.33 -6.15 4.21
C GLY A 5 7.01 -5.57 2.96
N ALA A 6 6.27 -5.05 1.97
CA ALA A 6 6.86 -4.48 0.74
C ALA A 6 7.59 -3.14 0.94
N GLY A 7 7.56 -2.55 2.14
CA GLY A 7 8.29 -1.31 2.45
C GLY A 7 7.61 -0.02 1.98
N LYS A 8 6.32 -0.04 1.71
CA LYS A 8 5.53 1.09 1.16
C LYS A 8 5.71 2.40 1.91
N SER A 9 5.50 2.40 3.21
CA SER A 9 5.57 3.61 4.05
C SER A 9 6.99 4.16 4.11
N SER A 10 8.00 3.29 4.21
CA SER A 10 9.42 3.70 4.22
C SER A 10 9.83 4.32 2.88
N VAL A 11 9.47 3.69 1.76
CA VAL A 11 9.76 4.20 0.41
C VAL A 11 9.02 5.51 0.17
N ALA A 12 7.75 5.61 0.55
CA ALA A 12 6.97 6.83 0.42
C ALA A 12 7.60 8.01 1.17
N LEU A 13 8.14 7.76 2.37
CA LEU A 13 8.82 8.79 3.16
C LEU A 13 10.09 9.31 2.49
N VAL A 14 10.89 8.43 1.86
CA VAL A 14 12.10 8.81 1.13
C VAL A 14 11.72 9.64 -0.11
N LEU A 15 10.72 9.19 -0.88
CA LEU A 15 10.24 9.91 -2.06
C LEU A 15 9.67 11.29 -1.71
N ALA A 16 8.85 11.39 -0.67
CA ALA A 16 8.27 12.65 -0.24
C ALA A 16 9.35 13.68 0.15
N ARG A 17 10.42 13.24 0.81
CA ARG A 17 11.58 14.10 1.11
C ARG A 17 12.33 14.52 -0.15
N ALA A 18 12.52 13.61 -1.10
CA ALA A 18 13.23 13.88 -2.35
C ALA A 18 12.46 14.87 -3.25
N TRP A 19 11.12 14.81 -3.23
CA TRP A 19 10.25 15.66 -4.02
C TRP A 19 9.72 16.89 -3.28
N ASP A 20 10.16 17.10 -2.04
CA ASP A 20 9.76 18.23 -1.17
C ASP A 20 8.23 18.36 -1.03
N CYS A 21 7.54 17.23 -0.86
CA CYS A 21 6.09 17.16 -0.71
C CYS A 21 5.66 16.39 0.55
N GLY A 22 4.35 16.36 0.80
CA GLY A 22 3.79 15.59 1.92
C GLY A 22 3.80 14.09 1.69
N VAL A 23 3.69 13.32 2.77
CA VAL A 23 3.47 11.86 2.74
C VAL A 23 2.22 11.49 3.54
N VAL A 24 1.44 10.56 3.03
CA VAL A 24 0.26 10.02 3.72
C VAL A 24 0.29 8.49 3.65
N ASP A 25 0.13 7.84 4.79
CA ASP A 25 -0.20 6.42 4.85
C ASP A 25 -1.72 6.27 5.00
N THR A 26 -2.36 5.52 4.12
CA THR A 26 -3.83 5.39 4.15
C THR A 26 -4.34 4.63 5.36
N ASP A 27 -3.55 3.72 5.93
CA ASP A 27 -3.94 3.00 7.14
C ASP A 27 -3.95 3.93 8.36
N ASP A 28 -2.98 4.86 8.45
CA ASP A 28 -2.95 5.91 9.48
C ASP A 28 -4.13 6.88 9.33
N GLU A 29 -4.42 7.31 8.09
CA GLU A 29 -5.54 8.22 7.81
C GLU A 29 -6.90 7.57 8.13
N VAL A 30 -7.07 6.28 7.80
CA VAL A 30 -8.26 5.50 8.18
C VAL A 30 -8.38 5.40 9.69
N ALA A 31 -7.29 5.09 10.40
CA ALA A 31 -7.28 5.01 11.85
C ALA A 31 -7.64 6.34 12.50
N GLN A 32 -7.12 7.46 11.99
CA GLN A 32 -7.44 8.80 12.46
C GLN A 32 -8.94 9.12 12.29
N ARG A 33 -9.50 8.83 11.13
CA ARG A 33 -10.94 9.07 10.85
C ARG A 33 -11.86 8.18 11.67
N ALA A 34 -11.45 6.92 11.87
CA ALA A 34 -12.21 5.97 12.67
C ALA A 34 -12.11 6.22 14.19
N GLY A 35 -11.07 6.94 14.64
CA GLY A 35 -10.75 7.10 16.06
C GLY A 35 -10.22 5.83 16.73
N VAL A 36 -9.97 4.77 15.94
CA VAL A 36 -9.44 3.47 16.38
C VAL A 36 -8.53 2.90 15.29
N GLY A 37 -7.61 1.99 15.66
CA GLY A 37 -6.75 1.34 14.69
C GLY A 37 -7.50 0.47 13.68
N VAL A 38 -6.90 0.24 12.49
CA VAL A 38 -7.52 -0.55 11.40
C VAL A 38 -7.97 -1.94 11.86
N ALA A 39 -7.16 -2.62 12.69
CA ALA A 39 -7.51 -3.94 13.23
C ALA A 39 -8.74 -3.90 14.16
N GLU A 40 -8.86 -2.86 14.99
CA GLU A 40 -10.02 -2.64 15.86
C GLU A 40 -11.26 -2.27 15.05
N LEU A 41 -11.11 -1.39 14.06
CA LEU A 41 -12.19 -1.04 13.14
C LEU A 41 -12.75 -2.28 12.46
N LEU A 42 -11.88 -3.14 11.93
CA LEU A 42 -12.29 -4.39 11.28
C LEU A 42 -13.04 -5.32 12.24
N ARG A 43 -12.55 -5.47 13.49
CA ARG A 43 -13.21 -6.31 14.50
C ARG A 43 -14.58 -5.78 14.92
N SER A 44 -14.70 -4.46 15.15
CA SER A 44 -15.89 -3.84 15.73
C SER A 44 -16.95 -3.46 14.70
N HIS A 45 -16.56 -3.07 13.49
CA HIS A 45 -17.45 -2.56 12.45
C HIS A 45 -17.45 -3.37 11.16
N GLY A 46 -16.55 -4.37 11.06
CA GLY A 46 -16.47 -5.28 9.91
C GLY A 46 -15.77 -4.73 8.69
N GLU A 47 -15.56 -5.59 7.72
CA GLU A 47 -14.80 -5.27 6.51
C GLU A 47 -15.46 -4.16 5.66
N SER A 48 -16.79 -4.15 5.56
CA SER A 48 -17.51 -3.15 4.76
C SER A 48 -17.25 -1.71 5.25
N ALA A 49 -17.19 -1.50 6.57
CA ALA A 49 -16.88 -0.19 7.14
C ALA A 49 -15.43 0.23 6.84
N LEU A 50 -14.47 -0.70 6.95
CA LEU A 50 -13.08 -0.46 6.59
C LEU A 50 -12.96 -0.07 5.10
N ARG A 51 -13.55 -0.84 4.19
CA ARG A 51 -13.48 -0.59 2.74
C ARG A 51 -14.10 0.74 2.34
N LYS A 52 -15.17 1.16 3.01
CA LYS A 52 -15.75 2.48 2.80
C LYS A 52 -14.78 3.58 3.19
N LEU A 53 -14.15 3.51 4.36
CA LEU A 53 -13.18 4.51 4.81
C LEU A 53 -11.93 4.54 3.93
N GLU A 54 -11.40 3.39 3.50
CA GLU A 54 -10.29 3.31 2.55
C GLU A 54 -10.63 4.03 1.22
N LEU A 55 -11.83 3.82 0.68
CA LEU A 55 -12.30 4.50 -0.52
C LEU A 55 -12.41 6.02 -0.32
N ASP A 56 -13.01 6.46 0.78
CA ASP A 56 -13.16 7.88 1.11
C ASP A 56 -11.79 8.55 1.24
N VAL A 57 -10.81 7.89 1.90
CA VAL A 57 -9.43 8.37 2.03
C VAL A 57 -8.76 8.52 0.67
N VAL A 58 -8.81 7.50 -0.18
CA VAL A 58 -8.19 7.56 -1.52
C VAL A 58 -8.82 8.65 -2.37
N SER A 59 -10.15 8.82 -2.30
CA SER A 59 -10.87 9.88 -3.02
C SER A 59 -10.41 11.28 -2.61
N ASP A 60 -10.23 11.52 -1.30
CA ASP A 60 -9.77 12.81 -0.79
C ASP A 60 -8.30 13.11 -1.12
N LEU A 61 -7.47 12.06 -1.23
CA LEU A 61 -6.05 12.20 -1.55
C LEU A 61 -5.77 12.42 -3.04
N LYS A 62 -6.71 12.08 -3.93
CA LYS A 62 -6.56 12.18 -5.39
C LYS A 62 -6.11 13.57 -5.88
N HIS A 63 -6.49 14.63 -5.18
CA HIS A 63 -6.23 16.01 -5.57
C HIS A 63 -5.14 16.70 -4.72
N ARG A 64 -4.42 15.92 -3.90
CA ARG A 64 -3.36 16.45 -3.04
C ARG A 64 -1.99 16.16 -3.64
N ASP A 65 -1.09 17.14 -3.54
CA ASP A 65 0.32 16.96 -3.91
C ASP A 65 1.08 16.26 -2.77
N VAL A 66 0.94 14.93 -2.71
CA VAL A 66 1.51 14.08 -1.66
C VAL A 66 1.91 12.72 -2.21
N VAL A 67 2.92 12.10 -1.62
CA VAL A 67 3.20 10.67 -1.85
C VAL A 67 2.29 9.85 -0.94
N VAL A 68 1.59 8.87 -1.52
CA VAL A 68 0.64 8.02 -0.78
C VAL A 68 1.17 6.60 -0.65
N ALA A 69 1.36 6.14 0.59
CA ALA A 69 1.52 4.72 0.90
C ALA A 69 0.13 4.12 1.14
N THR A 70 -0.32 3.22 0.27
CA THR A 70 -1.65 2.61 0.44
C THR A 70 -1.59 1.38 1.34
N GLY A 71 -2.60 1.16 2.17
CA GLY A 71 -2.84 -0.13 2.79
C GLY A 71 -2.91 -1.24 1.74
N GLY A 72 -2.36 -2.42 2.05
CA GLY A 72 -2.32 -3.53 1.08
C GLY A 72 -3.70 -4.05 0.66
N GLY A 73 -4.75 -3.72 1.41
CA GLY A 73 -6.12 -4.13 1.14
C GLY A 73 -6.96 -3.17 0.30
N VAL A 74 -6.47 -1.96 0.03
CA VAL A 74 -7.23 -0.92 -0.70
C VAL A 74 -7.70 -1.39 -2.07
N VAL A 75 -6.91 -2.23 -2.74
CA VAL A 75 -7.23 -2.81 -4.06
C VAL A 75 -8.38 -3.82 -4.03
N ALA A 76 -8.83 -4.28 -2.86
CA ALA A 76 -10.00 -5.16 -2.76
C ALA A 76 -11.31 -4.42 -3.11
N THR A 77 -11.33 -3.09 -3.04
CA THR A 77 -12.50 -2.27 -3.35
C THR A 77 -12.47 -1.79 -4.79
N LEU A 78 -13.51 -2.12 -5.57
CA LEU A 78 -13.60 -1.73 -6.99
C LEU A 78 -13.48 -0.20 -7.17
N GLY A 79 -14.23 0.59 -6.39
CA GLY A 79 -14.17 2.05 -6.47
C GLY A 79 -12.77 2.62 -6.18
N ALA A 80 -12.01 2.02 -5.25
CA ALA A 80 -10.64 2.43 -5.00
C ALA A 80 -9.71 2.08 -6.18
N ARG A 81 -9.91 0.91 -6.82
CA ARG A 81 -9.15 0.56 -8.05
C ARG A 81 -9.39 1.56 -9.18
N GLU A 82 -10.64 1.97 -9.40
CA GLU A 82 -10.97 2.98 -10.42
C GLU A 82 -10.22 4.31 -10.18
N LEU A 83 -10.19 4.77 -8.94
CA LEU A 83 -9.44 5.97 -8.57
C LEU A 83 -7.92 5.81 -8.76
N LEU A 84 -7.37 4.67 -8.32
CA LEU A 84 -5.94 4.40 -8.40
C LEU A 84 -5.43 4.27 -9.84
N LYS A 85 -6.26 3.81 -10.79
CA LYS A 85 -5.92 3.77 -12.23
C LYS A 85 -5.65 5.15 -12.82
N GLU A 86 -6.30 6.17 -12.29
CA GLU A 86 -6.13 7.55 -12.76
C GLU A 86 -4.86 8.21 -12.22
N LEU A 87 -4.22 7.60 -11.23
CA LEU A 87 -3.04 8.11 -10.53
C LEU A 87 -1.75 7.41 -11.00
N PRO A 88 -0.57 8.03 -10.83
CA PRO A 88 0.72 7.38 -11.09
C PRO A 88 1.01 6.32 -10.03
N THR A 89 0.29 5.21 -10.09
CA THR A 89 0.32 4.15 -9.08
C THR A 89 1.39 3.12 -9.39
N VAL A 90 2.31 2.89 -8.45
CA VAL A 90 3.39 1.91 -8.55
C VAL A 90 3.13 0.73 -7.60
N TRP A 91 3.30 -0.49 -8.11
CA TRP A 91 3.26 -1.70 -7.31
C TRP A 91 4.66 -2.11 -6.88
N LEU A 92 4.90 -2.09 -5.57
CA LEU A 92 6.10 -2.63 -4.93
C LEU A 92 5.91 -4.13 -4.72
N ASP A 93 6.76 -4.93 -5.34
CA ASP A 93 6.70 -6.38 -5.26
C ASP A 93 8.08 -6.99 -5.04
N CYS A 94 8.14 -8.05 -4.25
CA CYS A 94 9.33 -8.86 -4.04
C CYS A 94 8.92 -10.27 -3.59
N ASP A 95 9.88 -11.18 -3.46
CA ASP A 95 9.64 -12.56 -3.07
C ASP A 95 8.99 -12.66 -1.68
N ASP A 96 8.19 -13.72 -1.49
CA ASP A 96 7.44 -13.94 -0.25
C ASP A 96 8.37 -14.05 0.96
N GLU A 97 9.53 -14.68 0.81
CA GLU A 97 10.54 -14.81 1.86
C GLU A 97 11.05 -13.44 2.32
N VAL A 98 11.22 -12.49 1.41
CA VAL A 98 11.62 -11.12 1.72
C VAL A 98 10.52 -10.38 2.47
N LEU A 99 9.27 -10.54 2.03
CA LEU A 99 8.11 -9.95 2.71
C LEU A 99 7.99 -10.45 4.15
N VAL A 100 8.03 -11.77 4.33
CA VAL A 100 7.93 -12.42 5.65
C VAL A 100 9.08 -11.98 6.57
N ALA A 101 10.32 -11.96 6.06
CA ALA A 101 11.49 -11.52 6.85
C ALA A 101 11.36 -10.06 7.31
N ARG A 102 10.76 -9.19 6.53
CA ARG A 102 10.56 -7.76 6.86
C ARG A 102 9.38 -7.50 7.80
N LEU A 103 8.45 -8.43 7.92
CA LEU A 103 7.34 -8.29 8.87
C LEU A 103 7.83 -8.37 10.33
N GLY A 104 8.97 -9.01 10.59
CA GLY A 104 9.56 -9.11 11.92
C GLY A 104 8.66 -9.85 12.90
N ASP A 105 8.88 -9.64 14.20
CA ASP A 105 8.10 -10.25 15.29
C ASP A 105 6.92 -9.36 15.75
N GLU A 106 6.59 -8.29 15.03
CA GLU A 106 5.49 -7.40 15.39
C GLU A 106 4.14 -8.11 15.24
N GLU A 107 3.28 -7.99 16.24
CA GLU A 107 1.89 -8.47 16.14
C GLU A 107 1.17 -7.78 14.99
N ARG A 108 0.74 -8.57 14.01
CA ARG A 108 -0.07 -8.11 12.88
C ARG A 108 -1.39 -8.87 12.83
N PRO A 109 -2.41 -8.42 13.57
CA PRO A 109 -3.66 -9.15 13.75
C PRO A 109 -4.36 -9.55 12.45
N LEU A 110 -4.13 -8.80 11.36
CA LEU A 110 -4.72 -9.07 10.04
C LEU A 110 -4.06 -10.23 9.29
N LEU A 111 -2.85 -10.64 9.68
CA LEU A 111 -2.12 -11.76 9.05
C LEU A 111 -2.31 -13.07 9.80
N GLY A 112 -2.78 -13.03 11.06
CA GLY A 112 -2.84 -14.21 11.94
C GLY A 112 -1.45 -14.72 12.31
N ASP A 113 -1.37 -15.98 12.76
CA ASP A 113 -0.15 -16.59 13.31
C ASP A 113 0.76 -17.19 12.22
N ASP A 114 0.21 -17.57 11.05
CA ASP A 114 0.95 -18.13 9.91
C ASP A 114 1.13 -17.09 8.81
N TRP A 115 2.15 -16.25 8.96
CA TRP A 115 2.45 -15.19 8.01
C TRP A 115 2.86 -15.69 6.62
N PRO A 116 3.70 -16.73 6.47
CA PRO A 116 4.01 -17.28 5.15
C PRO A 116 2.77 -17.71 4.39
N ALA A 117 1.87 -18.45 5.02
CA ALA A 117 0.62 -18.88 4.39
C ALA A 117 -0.29 -17.68 4.07
N SER A 118 -0.36 -16.70 4.96
CA SER A 118 -1.15 -15.48 4.75
C SER A 118 -0.62 -14.62 3.62
N ILE A 119 0.68 -14.42 3.51
CA ILE A 119 1.32 -13.68 2.40
C ILE A 119 1.05 -14.40 1.07
N LYS A 120 1.24 -15.71 1.02
CA LYS A 120 0.98 -16.51 -0.20
C LYS A 120 -0.49 -16.41 -0.64
N ARG A 121 -1.43 -16.50 0.30
CA ARG A 121 -2.86 -16.33 0.01
C ARG A 121 -3.16 -14.93 -0.52
N LEU A 122 -2.67 -13.88 0.16
CA LEU A 122 -2.87 -12.48 -0.26
C LEU A 122 -2.24 -12.19 -1.63
N ARG A 123 -1.10 -12.80 -1.95
CA ARG A 123 -0.48 -12.70 -3.27
C ARG A 123 -1.40 -13.25 -4.35
N VAL A 124 -1.90 -14.46 -4.19
CA VAL A 124 -2.82 -15.07 -5.17
C VAL A 124 -4.08 -14.23 -5.35
N GLU A 125 -4.64 -13.72 -4.25
CA GLU A 125 -5.86 -12.91 -4.26
C GLU A 125 -5.66 -11.53 -4.91
N ARG A 126 -4.54 -10.84 -4.58
CA ARG A 126 -4.39 -9.40 -4.88
C ARG A 126 -3.54 -9.10 -6.10
N THR A 127 -2.72 -10.04 -6.56
CA THR A 127 -1.88 -9.84 -7.76
C THR A 127 -2.70 -9.37 -8.96
N PRO A 128 -3.86 -9.97 -9.32
CA PRO A 128 -4.65 -9.49 -10.44
C PRO A 128 -5.11 -8.04 -10.28
N TRP A 129 -5.43 -7.61 -9.05
CA TRP A 129 -5.85 -6.24 -8.77
C TRP A 129 -4.68 -5.25 -8.79
N TYR A 130 -3.49 -5.68 -8.33
CA TYR A 130 -2.28 -4.85 -8.45
C TYR A 130 -1.91 -4.65 -9.92
N GLU A 131 -1.96 -5.71 -10.73
CA GLU A 131 -1.71 -5.66 -12.18
C GLU A 131 -2.72 -4.77 -12.91
N GLU A 132 -4.00 -4.81 -12.50
CA GLU A 132 -5.07 -3.99 -13.04
C GLU A 132 -4.83 -2.49 -12.84
N VAL A 133 -4.22 -2.10 -11.73
CA VAL A 133 -4.14 -0.72 -11.25
C VAL A 133 -2.77 -0.09 -11.48
N ALA A 134 -1.69 -0.87 -11.39
CA ALA A 134 -0.34 -0.35 -11.45
C ALA A 134 0.04 0.11 -12.85
N ARG A 135 0.59 1.31 -12.94
CA ARG A 135 1.31 1.77 -14.15
C ARG A 135 2.69 1.13 -14.29
N ALA A 136 3.30 0.78 -13.16
CA ALA A 136 4.58 0.09 -13.13
C ALA A 136 4.66 -0.89 -11.95
N ARG A 137 5.35 -2.01 -12.16
CA ARG A 137 5.76 -2.95 -11.11
C ARG A 137 7.25 -2.74 -10.85
N VAL A 138 7.61 -2.54 -9.60
CA VAL A 138 8.99 -2.28 -9.16
C VAL A 138 9.43 -3.37 -8.20
N ASP A 139 10.62 -3.93 -8.44
CA ASP A 139 11.26 -4.84 -7.49
C ASP A 139 11.57 -4.08 -6.19
N ALA A 140 10.93 -4.51 -5.12
CA ALA A 140 11.08 -3.94 -3.78
C ALA A 140 12.19 -4.63 -2.95
N SER A 141 13.03 -5.46 -3.56
CA SER A 141 14.21 -6.04 -2.92
C SER A 141 15.31 -4.99 -2.74
N GLY A 142 16.16 -5.16 -1.73
CA GLY A 142 17.26 -4.25 -1.42
C GLY A 142 16.91 -3.21 -0.35
N THR A 143 17.67 -2.13 -0.31
CA THR A 143 17.50 -1.02 0.64
C THR A 143 16.32 -0.12 0.25
N VAL A 144 15.81 0.63 1.21
CA VAL A 144 14.71 1.58 0.99
C VAL A 144 15.09 2.62 -0.07
N ASP A 145 16.33 3.13 -0.03
CA ASP A 145 16.81 4.14 -0.98
C ASP A 145 16.90 3.60 -2.39
N GLU A 146 17.41 2.37 -2.58
CA GLU A 146 17.45 1.71 -3.90
C GLU A 146 16.05 1.53 -4.48
N VAL A 147 15.09 1.12 -3.65
CA VAL A 147 13.70 0.97 -4.08
C VAL A 147 13.08 2.32 -4.43
N ALA A 148 13.34 3.37 -3.64
CA ALA A 148 12.85 4.72 -3.91
C ALA A 148 13.37 5.24 -5.27
N VAL A 149 14.65 5.02 -5.58
CA VAL A 149 15.23 5.38 -6.90
C VAL A 149 14.51 4.64 -8.03
N ARG A 150 14.25 3.33 -7.89
CA ARG A 150 13.51 2.57 -8.91
C ARG A 150 12.08 3.08 -9.10
N VAL A 151 11.41 3.46 -8.01
CA VAL A 151 10.06 4.02 -8.08
C VAL A 151 10.06 5.37 -8.79
N ALA A 152 10.98 6.27 -8.45
CA ALA A 152 11.10 7.57 -9.11
C ALA A 152 11.32 7.39 -10.62
N ALA A 153 12.27 6.55 -11.02
CA ALA A 153 12.53 6.26 -12.43
C ALA A 153 11.31 5.67 -13.16
N ALA A 154 10.51 4.82 -12.48
CA ALA A 154 9.32 4.23 -13.07
C ALA A 154 8.19 5.24 -13.28
N ILE A 155 8.09 6.27 -12.44
CA ILE A 155 7.11 7.36 -12.59
C ILE A 155 7.53 8.29 -13.73
N ASP A 156 8.79 8.70 -13.80
CA ASP A 156 9.30 9.61 -14.84
C ASP A 156 9.10 9.08 -16.27
N VAL A 157 9.18 7.75 -16.45
CA VAL A 157 8.96 7.08 -17.75
C VAL A 157 7.49 7.14 -18.19
N VAL A 158 6.56 7.21 -17.24
CA VAL A 158 5.11 7.16 -17.53
C VAL A 158 4.56 8.53 -17.89
N ASP A 159 5.19 9.62 -17.45
CA ASP A 159 4.76 10.99 -17.73
C ASP A 159 5.35 11.57 -19.05
N THR A 160 6.11 10.76 -19.79
CA THR A 160 6.73 11.11 -21.08
C THR A 160 5.98 10.49 -22.25
#